data_94aa794cf6855c2f59b9f43813b59961
#
_entry.id   94aa794cf6855c2f59b9f43813b59961
#
_cell.length_a   1.000
_cell.length_b   1.000
_cell.length_c   1.000
_cell.angle_alpha   90.00
_cell.angle_beta   90.00
_cell.angle_gamma   90.00
#
_symmetry.space_group_name_H-M   'P 1'
#
loop_
_entity.id
_entity.type
_entity.pdbx_description
1 polymer ?
#
loop_
_entity_poly.entity_id
_entity_poly.type
_entity_poly.pdbx_seq_one_letter_code
_entity_poly.pdbx_strand_id
1 'polypeptide(L)'
;LLLKKKKKHNVLNKPYWNNNNKLPKMSSEKLVYVIDVGSGNLKSLINTCKYLNYEVKLITNPSEFPKANGKKTKVIFPGVGNYGHFVKCLYERDLEKPIREYIANGGMLMGVCVGLQTFFPSSEESPDIKGLGYIGEKENIYIKKFDDSNKPVPEIGWNTLIGDKFFYKLDPYKRYYFVHSYAAILPKHLEDADEIEGWKIAKTKYGNETFIAAMWKDNVVASQFHPEKSGKAGLEFINAFLNDDSSPFDTSIYSEEEKLQRVNDYSNYGLARRIIACLDVRSNDQGDLVVTKGDQYDVREKSTAGGDVRNLGKPVALAQQYYEQGADEVTFLNITSFRNCPLKDLPMLEVLSKAAEICFVPLTVGGGIKDVVDVDGTIVKADEVASLYFRSGADKVSIGTDAVYAAENYYANGCKGNGQSPIETISKRFGAQAVVISVDPRRVYVKSPEDVKHKTIKTSQKGPNGEEYCWYQCTIKGGRESRDIGVYEFVKACEALGAGEILLNCIDKDGSNSGYDFELINHCKSAVAIPVIASSGAGNPGHFEDAFKNTSCDACLGAGMFHRNEYTVKEVKEHLLKANFKARMDY
;
A
#
# COMPACT_ATOMS: atom_id res chain seq x y z
N LEU A 1 26.78 24.97 -45.08
CA LEU A 1 27.53 23.77 -45.45
C LEU A 1 27.97 23.05 -44.19
N LEU A 2 27.71 21.71 -44.12
CA LEU A 2 28.07 20.73 -43.10
C LEU A 2 27.14 20.63 -41.87
N LEU A 3 25.99 20.02 -42.10
CA LEU A 3 25.16 19.32 -41.14
C LEU A 3 25.90 18.04 -40.67
N LYS A 4 26.45 18.04 -39.45
CA LYS A 4 26.87 16.81 -38.78
C LYS A 4 25.63 16.18 -38.12
N LYS A 5 25.17 15.06 -38.70
CA LYS A 5 24.19 14.16 -38.10
C LYS A 5 24.75 13.59 -36.77
N LYS A 6 24.23 14.03 -35.63
CA LYS A 6 24.38 13.31 -34.37
C LYS A 6 23.51 12.06 -34.43
N LYS A 7 24.14 10.89 -34.50
CA LYS A 7 23.50 9.61 -34.23
C LYS A 7 23.04 9.62 -32.75
N LYS A 8 21.73 9.73 -32.55
CA LYS A 8 21.12 9.40 -31.27
C LYS A 8 21.28 7.89 -31.05
N HIS A 9 22.08 7.50 -30.09
CA HIS A 9 22.05 6.14 -29.57
C HIS A 9 20.76 5.97 -28.76
N ASN A 10 19.74 5.43 -29.41
CA ASN A 10 18.57 4.89 -28.74
C ASN A 10 18.97 3.58 -28.06
N VAL A 11 19.41 3.64 -26.80
CA VAL A 11 19.73 2.46 -25.98
C VAL A 11 18.61 2.12 -24.98
N LEU A 12 17.47 2.83 -25.03
CA LEU A 12 16.43 2.71 -24.01
C LEU A 12 15.07 2.14 -24.48
N ASN A 13 15.00 1.46 -25.63
CA ASN A 13 13.74 0.80 -26.03
C ASN A 13 14.00 -0.55 -26.70
N LYS A 14 14.52 -1.51 -25.96
CA LYS A 14 14.22 -2.93 -26.21
C LYS A 14 13.49 -3.44 -24.98
N PRO A 15 12.21 -3.85 -25.09
CA PRO A 15 11.60 -4.62 -24.03
C PRO A 15 12.40 -5.91 -23.89
N TYR A 16 12.90 -6.15 -22.70
CA TYR A 16 13.64 -7.38 -22.38
C TYR A 16 12.75 -8.64 -22.47
N TRP A 17 11.48 -8.48 -22.84
CA TRP A 17 10.49 -9.55 -22.91
C TRP A 17 9.70 -9.49 -24.21
N ASN A 18 10.04 -10.39 -25.11
CA ASN A 18 9.29 -10.64 -26.33
C ASN A 18 8.06 -11.48 -25.98
N ASN A 19 6.86 -10.94 -26.15
CA ASN A 19 5.56 -11.55 -25.82
C ASN A 19 5.19 -12.84 -26.62
N ASN A 20 6.13 -13.46 -27.29
CA ASN A 20 5.89 -14.64 -28.15
C ASN A 20 6.66 -15.90 -27.76
N ASN A 21 7.20 -16.00 -26.55
CA ASN A 21 7.80 -17.26 -26.12
C ASN A 21 6.84 -18.01 -25.18
N LYS A 22 6.34 -19.16 -25.66
CA LYS A 22 5.87 -20.25 -24.81
C LYS A 22 6.88 -20.41 -23.67
N LEU A 23 6.40 -20.40 -22.42
CA LEU A 23 7.20 -20.63 -21.23
C LEU A 23 8.18 -21.79 -21.50
N PRO A 24 9.51 -21.59 -21.35
CA PRO A 24 10.45 -22.67 -21.48
C PRO A 24 10.08 -23.74 -20.44
N LYS A 25 10.17 -25.02 -20.81
CA LYS A 25 10.02 -26.12 -19.87
C LYS A 25 10.97 -25.86 -18.70
N MET A 26 10.38 -25.68 -17.51
CA MET A 26 11.11 -25.38 -16.28
C MET A 26 12.18 -26.44 -16.04
N SER A 27 13.44 -26.03 -15.94
CA SER A 27 14.50 -26.89 -15.42
C SER A 27 14.25 -27.05 -13.92
N SER A 28 14.36 -28.27 -13.39
CA SER A 28 14.11 -28.66 -12.00
C SER A 28 15.03 -27.98 -10.95
N GLU A 29 15.77 -26.94 -11.31
CA GLU A 29 16.84 -26.35 -10.50
C GLU A 29 16.48 -25.00 -9.83
N LYS A 30 15.39 -24.34 -10.25
CA LYS A 30 15.01 -23.02 -9.71
C LYS A 30 13.82 -23.12 -8.75
N LEU A 31 14.12 -23.52 -7.52
CA LEU A 31 13.14 -23.69 -6.46
C LEU A 31 13.43 -22.73 -5.29
N VAL A 32 12.39 -22.07 -4.81
CA VAL A 32 12.40 -21.25 -3.59
C VAL A 32 11.29 -21.69 -2.64
N TYR A 33 11.58 -21.67 -1.35
CA TYR A 33 10.61 -21.96 -0.30
C TYR A 33 10.13 -20.67 0.33
N VAL A 34 8.84 -20.59 0.67
CA VAL A 34 8.23 -19.43 1.31
C VAL A 34 7.51 -19.89 2.56
N ILE A 35 7.83 -19.30 3.71
CA ILE A 35 7.19 -19.62 4.98
C ILE A 35 5.79 -18.98 5.00
N ASP A 36 4.78 -19.81 5.25
CA ASP A 36 3.39 -19.39 5.43
C ASP A 36 2.93 -19.61 6.86
N VAL A 37 2.88 -18.56 7.64
CA VAL A 37 2.31 -18.58 8.99
C VAL A 37 0.79 -18.37 9.02
N GLY A 38 0.15 -18.28 7.85
CA GLY A 38 -1.30 -18.06 7.73
C GLY A 38 -1.73 -16.59 7.83
N SER A 39 -0.80 -15.65 7.72
CA SER A 39 -1.04 -14.21 7.83
C SER A 39 -0.66 -13.47 6.54
N GLY A 40 -1.51 -12.53 6.09
CA GLY A 40 -1.21 -11.54 5.08
C GLY A 40 -1.18 -11.99 3.62
N ASN A 41 -0.63 -11.12 2.78
CA ASN A 41 -0.57 -11.29 1.32
C ASN A 41 0.70 -12.04 0.90
N LEU A 42 0.65 -13.35 0.83
CA LEU A 42 1.72 -14.16 0.23
C LEU A 42 1.65 -14.21 -1.30
N LYS A 43 0.48 -13.93 -1.87
CA LYS A 43 0.25 -14.07 -3.33
C LYS A 43 1.20 -13.22 -4.14
N SER A 44 1.42 -11.97 -3.73
CA SER A 44 2.32 -11.05 -4.42
C SER A 44 3.75 -11.54 -4.42
N LEU A 45 4.26 -12.05 -3.30
CA LEU A 45 5.61 -12.61 -3.22
C LEU A 45 5.75 -13.88 -4.07
N ILE A 46 4.76 -14.78 -4.01
CA ILE A 46 4.72 -15.99 -4.85
C ILE A 46 4.74 -15.61 -6.33
N ASN A 47 3.94 -14.62 -6.72
CA ASN A 47 3.88 -14.15 -8.10
C ASN A 47 5.21 -13.51 -8.53
N THR A 48 5.86 -12.74 -7.66
CA THR A 48 7.21 -12.19 -7.90
C THR A 48 8.23 -13.30 -8.16
N CYS A 49 8.26 -14.34 -7.33
CA CYS A 49 9.17 -15.47 -7.53
C CYS A 49 8.88 -16.18 -8.86
N LYS A 50 7.62 -16.40 -9.21
CA LYS A 50 7.22 -17.00 -10.50
C LYS A 50 7.57 -16.09 -11.68
N TYR A 51 7.39 -14.78 -11.57
CA TYR A 51 7.81 -13.81 -12.58
C TYR A 51 9.32 -13.86 -12.83
N LEU A 52 10.11 -14.15 -11.79
CA LEU A 52 11.55 -14.36 -11.87
C LEU A 52 11.94 -15.80 -12.28
N ASN A 53 10.98 -16.61 -12.73
CA ASN A 53 11.14 -18.00 -13.20
C ASN A 53 11.58 -19.00 -12.10
N TYR A 54 11.09 -18.81 -10.85
CA TYR A 54 11.27 -19.76 -9.76
C TYR A 54 9.96 -20.50 -9.45
N GLU A 55 10.06 -21.82 -9.21
CA GLU A 55 9.00 -22.59 -8.59
C GLU A 55 8.95 -22.26 -7.10
N VAL A 56 7.73 -22.14 -6.52
CA VAL A 56 7.54 -21.82 -5.11
C VAL A 56 6.92 -23.00 -4.39
N LYS A 57 7.54 -23.39 -3.26
CA LYS A 57 6.98 -24.33 -2.30
C LYS A 57 6.71 -23.61 -0.98
N LEU A 58 5.51 -23.82 -0.42
CA LEU A 58 5.16 -23.27 0.88
C LEU A 58 5.69 -24.15 2.02
N ILE A 59 6.06 -23.51 3.12
CA ILE A 59 6.39 -24.13 4.39
C ILE A 59 5.32 -23.72 5.38
N THR A 60 4.46 -24.65 5.77
CA THR A 60 3.37 -24.44 6.72
C THR A 60 3.58 -25.16 8.05
N ASN A 61 4.52 -26.11 8.06
CA ASN A 61 4.88 -26.92 9.23
C ASN A 61 6.37 -27.34 9.18
N PRO A 62 6.95 -27.82 10.30
CA PRO A 62 8.37 -28.17 10.39
C PRO A 62 8.85 -29.23 9.39
N SER A 63 8.01 -30.19 9.02
CA SER A 63 8.39 -31.29 8.13
C SER A 63 8.61 -30.85 6.67
N GLU A 64 8.11 -29.69 6.28
CA GLU A 64 8.27 -29.10 4.94
C GLU A 64 9.53 -28.25 4.82
N PHE A 65 10.24 -28.03 5.94
CA PHE A 65 11.45 -27.21 5.93
C PHE A 65 12.57 -27.90 5.13
N PRO A 66 13.19 -27.21 4.15
CA PRO A 66 14.23 -27.82 3.36
C PRO A 66 15.51 -28.02 4.19
N LYS A 67 16.28 -29.04 3.84
CA LYS A 67 17.65 -29.15 4.36
C LYS A 67 18.50 -28.01 3.83
N ALA A 68 19.26 -27.38 4.70
CA ALA A 68 20.26 -26.40 4.27
C ALA A 68 21.27 -27.07 3.33
N ASN A 69 21.45 -26.51 2.15
CA ASN A 69 22.40 -26.96 1.15
C ASN A 69 23.24 -25.76 0.66
N GLY A 70 23.83 -25.08 1.64
CA GLY A 70 24.55 -23.83 1.40
C GLY A 70 23.68 -22.85 0.62
N LYS A 71 24.28 -22.16 -0.33
CA LYS A 71 23.61 -21.13 -1.14
C LYS A 71 22.58 -21.64 -2.17
N LYS A 72 22.46 -22.95 -2.38
CA LYS A 72 21.55 -23.54 -3.37
C LYS A 72 20.09 -23.51 -2.95
N THR A 73 19.82 -23.65 -1.65
CA THR A 73 18.45 -23.62 -1.13
C THR A 73 18.14 -22.23 -0.60
N LYS A 74 17.03 -21.66 -1.02
CA LYS A 74 16.56 -20.33 -0.63
C LYS A 74 15.23 -20.43 0.10
N VAL A 75 15.13 -19.75 1.24
CA VAL A 75 13.88 -19.60 2.01
C VAL A 75 13.57 -18.11 2.13
N ILE A 76 12.33 -17.73 1.83
CA ILE A 76 11.84 -16.37 2.11
C ILE A 76 10.89 -16.45 3.31
N PHE A 77 11.09 -15.57 4.25
CA PHE A 77 10.32 -15.41 5.48
C PHE A 77 9.55 -14.08 5.43
N PRO A 78 8.43 -14.04 4.72
CA PRO A 78 7.60 -12.84 4.65
C PRO A 78 6.84 -12.66 5.95
N GLY A 79 6.73 -11.42 6.40
CA GLY A 79 5.90 -11.05 7.53
C GLY A 79 4.97 -9.91 7.15
N VAL A 80 3.67 -10.11 7.33
CA VAL A 80 2.65 -9.09 7.10
C VAL A 80 1.70 -9.07 8.29
N GLY A 81 1.31 -7.87 8.71
CA GLY A 81 0.31 -7.70 9.75
C GLY A 81 0.89 -7.26 11.09
N ASN A 82 0.16 -7.57 12.15
CA ASN A 82 0.56 -7.26 13.53
C ASN A 82 1.69 -8.20 13.99
N TYR A 83 2.75 -7.63 14.57
CA TYR A 83 3.92 -8.37 15.05
C TYR A 83 3.56 -9.53 15.99
N GLY A 84 2.75 -9.23 17.01
CA GLY A 84 2.38 -10.25 18.00
C GLY A 84 1.55 -11.38 17.42
N HIS A 85 0.61 -11.07 16.54
CA HIS A 85 -0.17 -12.09 15.84
C HIS A 85 0.74 -12.97 14.96
N PHE A 86 1.62 -12.35 14.20
CA PHE A 86 2.56 -13.04 13.30
C PHE A 86 3.48 -14.00 14.09
N VAL A 87 4.13 -13.51 15.15
CA VAL A 87 5.06 -14.32 15.94
C VAL A 87 4.33 -15.43 16.70
N LYS A 88 3.10 -15.20 17.20
CA LYS A 88 2.28 -16.28 17.80
C LYS A 88 1.99 -17.38 16.78
N CYS A 89 1.54 -17.03 15.56
CA CYS A 89 1.32 -18.01 14.51
C CYS A 89 2.59 -18.80 14.14
N LEU A 90 3.76 -18.15 14.20
CA LEU A 90 5.05 -18.81 13.99
C LEU A 90 5.32 -19.87 15.06
N TYR A 91 5.11 -19.52 16.33
CA TYR A 91 5.29 -20.45 17.47
C TYR A 91 4.25 -21.57 17.51
N GLU A 92 2.98 -21.27 17.25
CA GLU A 92 1.90 -22.26 17.19
C GLU A 92 2.10 -23.32 16.10
N ARG A 93 2.88 -23.00 15.06
CA ARG A 93 3.26 -23.92 13.98
C ARG A 93 4.61 -24.61 14.19
N ASP A 94 5.26 -24.39 15.34
CA ASP A 94 6.58 -24.93 15.69
C ASP A 94 7.68 -24.58 14.64
N LEU A 95 7.58 -23.42 13.96
CA LEU A 95 8.52 -23.05 12.89
C LEU A 95 9.76 -22.31 13.39
N GLU A 96 9.81 -21.83 14.64
CA GLU A 96 10.97 -21.11 15.19
C GLU A 96 12.24 -21.97 15.16
N LYS A 97 12.18 -23.17 15.71
CA LYS A 97 13.32 -24.07 15.78
C LYS A 97 13.86 -24.43 14.38
N PRO A 98 13.03 -24.85 13.40
CA PRO A 98 13.48 -25.08 12.04
C PRO A 98 14.15 -23.87 11.38
N ILE A 99 13.65 -22.65 11.61
CA ILE A 99 14.28 -21.42 11.10
C ILE A 99 15.69 -21.25 11.68
N ARG A 100 15.84 -21.40 13.01
CA ARG A 100 17.14 -21.28 13.66
C ARG A 100 18.14 -22.34 13.18
N GLU A 101 17.70 -23.60 13.08
CA GLU A 101 18.52 -24.69 12.57
C GLU A 101 18.92 -24.47 11.10
N TYR A 102 18.00 -23.99 10.27
CA TYR A 102 18.27 -23.70 8.87
C TYR A 102 19.32 -22.61 8.71
N ILE A 103 19.20 -21.51 9.46
CA ILE A 103 20.19 -20.42 9.47
C ILE A 103 21.56 -20.92 9.97
N ALA A 104 21.57 -21.63 11.10
CA ALA A 104 22.81 -22.15 11.71
C ALA A 104 23.56 -23.13 10.79
N ASN A 105 22.86 -23.86 9.95
CA ASN A 105 23.43 -24.77 8.95
C ASN A 105 23.79 -24.11 7.61
N GLY A 106 23.80 -22.76 7.54
CA GLY A 106 24.19 -21.99 6.36
C GLY A 106 23.13 -21.91 5.26
N GLY A 107 21.87 -22.20 5.57
CA GLY A 107 20.74 -22.03 4.64
C GLY A 107 20.43 -20.55 4.39
N MET A 108 20.25 -20.17 3.11
CA MET A 108 19.99 -18.79 2.71
C MET A 108 18.56 -18.37 3.05
N LEU A 109 18.41 -17.32 3.86
CA LEU A 109 17.10 -16.82 4.30
C LEU A 109 16.94 -15.32 4.04
N MET A 110 15.78 -14.94 3.46
CA MET A 110 15.38 -13.53 3.30
C MET A 110 14.17 -13.21 4.17
N GLY A 111 14.32 -12.27 5.13
CA GLY A 111 13.21 -11.72 5.91
C GLY A 111 12.59 -10.50 5.22
N VAL A 112 11.24 -10.37 5.25
CA VAL A 112 10.54 -9.21 4.66
C VAL A 112 9.58 -8.61 5.70
N CYS A 113 9.67 -7.30 5.92
CA CYS A 113 8.83 -6.49 6.80
C CYS A 113 8.77 -7.06 8.24
N VAL A 114 7.67 -7.61 8.72
CA VAL A 114 7.61 -8.26 10.04
C VAL A 114 8.61 -9.42 10.13
N GLY A 115 8.91 -10.09 9.01
CA GLY A 115 10.00 -11.08 8.94
C GLY A 115 11.36 -10.50 9.32
N LEU A 116 11.69 -9.26 8.90
CA LEU A 116 12.87 -8.53 9.40
C LEU A 116 12.72 -8.22 10.89
N GLN A 117 11.57 -7.72 11.31
CA GLN A 117 11.34 -7.30 12.69
C GLN A 117 11.52 -8.45 13.69
N THR A 118 11.21 -9.69 13.29
CA THR A 118 11.40 -10.87 14.15
C THR A 118 12.86 -11.16 14.51
N PHE A 119 13.83 -10.64 13.76
CA PHE A 119 15.25 -10.79 14.09
C PHE A 119 15.68 -9.97 15.32
N PHE A 120 14.89 -8.99 15.73
CA PHE A 120 15.11 -8.18 16.94
C PHE A 120 14.53 -8.86 18.17
N PRO A 121 14.96 -8.47 19.40
CA PRO A 121 14.57 -9.16 20.62
C PRO A 121 13.10 -8.95 21.00
N SER A 122 12.51 -7.80 20.67
CA SER A 122 11.14 -7.44 21.08
C SER A 122 10.54 -6.34 20.20
N SER A 123 9.24 -6.10 20.36
CA SER A 123 8.49 -5.03 19.70
C SER A 123 7.55 -4.33 20.67
N GLU A 124 7.48 -2.99 20.60
CA GLU A 124 6.48 -2.20 21.33
C GLU A 124 5.04 -2.52 20.90
N GLU A 125 4.84 -3.05 19.70
CA GLU A 125 3.52 -3.47 19.23
C GLU A 125 2.96 -4.64 20.05
N SER A 126 3.85 -5.48 20.63
CA SER A 126 3.50 -6.64 21.45
C SER A 126 4.62 -6.95 22.44
N PRO A 127 4.76 -6.18 23.52
CA PRO A 127 5.91 -6.23 24.43
C PRO A 127 6.15 -7.60 25.09
N ASP A 128 5.09 -8.37 25.29
CA ASP A 128 5.15 -9.70 25.92
C ASP A 128 5.65 -10.80 24.97
N ILE A 129 5.83 -10.48 23.68
CA ILE A 129 6.21 -11.45 22.65
C ILE A 129 7.65 -11.23 22.22
N LYS A 130 8.49 -12.23 22.44
CA LYS A 130 9.90 -12.18 22.04
C LYS A 130 10.09 -12.56 20.59
N GLY A 131 11.00 -11.85 19.91
CA GLY A 131 11.49 -12.20 18.60
C GLY A 131 12.62 -13.23 18.64
N LEU A 132 13.30 -13.39 17.52
CA LEU A 132 14.40 -14.35 17.39
C LEU A 132 15.72 -13.85 18.03
N GLY A 133 15.90 -12.54 18.22
CA GLY A 133 17.05 -11.96 18.94
C GLY A 133 18.41 -12.19 18.27
N TYR A 134 18.50 -12.08 16.95
CA TYR A 134 19.77 -12.21 16.22
C TYR A 134 20.59 -10.89 16.18
N ILE A 135 19.94 -9.76 16.40
CA ILE A 135 20.52 -8.41 16.35
C ILE A 135 19.79 -7.51 17.35
N GLY A 136 20.48 -6.50 17.88
CA GLY A 136 19.90 -5.42 18.68
C GLY A 136 20.04 -5.61 20.18
N GLU A 137 20.45 -6.77 20.69
CA GLU A 137 20.59 -6.98 22.14
C GLU A 137 21.70 -6.13 22.77
N LYS A 138 22.86 -6.02 22.11
CA LYS A 138 24.00 -5.28 22.64
C LYS A 138 23.79 -3.77 22.59
N GLU A 139 23.17 -3.29 21.55
CA GLU A 139 22.92 -1.85 21.32
C GLU A 139 21.54 -1.40 21.78
N ASN A 140 20.78 -2.29 22.44
CA ASN A 140 19.41 -2.03 22.89
C ASN A 140 18.49 -1.52 21.77
N ILE A 141 18.61 -2.12 20.57
CA ILE A 141 17.75 -1.84 19.44
C ILE A 141 16.62 -2.88 19.42
N TYR A 142 15.41 -2.42 19.43
CA TYR A 142 14.20 -3.21 19.31
C TYR A 142 13.17 -2.49 18.43
N ILE A 143 12.09 -3.13 18.08
CA ILE A 143 11.08 -2.56 17.20
C ILE A 143 10.22 -1.56 17.96
N LYS A 144 10.29 -0.28 17.58
CA LYS A 144 9.61 0.85 18.21
C LYS A 144 8.57 1.45 17.29
N LYS A 145 7.53 2.04 17.87
CA LYS A 145 6.60 2.89 17.14
C LYS A 145 7.27 4.22 16.77
N PHE A 146 6.95 4.74 15.60
CA PHE A 146 7.33 6.11 15.25
C PHE A 146 6.67 7.13 16.19
N ASP A 147 7.45 8.09 16.68
CA ASP A 147 7.04 9.11 17.66
C ASP A 147 7.19 10.55 17.15
N ASP A 148 7.44 10.76 15.87
CA ASP A 148 7.48 12.11 15.29
C ASP A 148 6.07 12.63 15.02
N SER A 149 5.58 13.53 15.89
CA SER A 149 4.24 14.14 15.77
C SER A 149 4.00 14.94 14.48
N ASN A 150 5.07 15.22 13.70
CA ASN A 150 4.96 15.94 12.43
C ASN A 150 4.77 15.00 11.22
N LYS A 151 4.72 13.70 11.46
CA LYS A 151 4.55 12.68 10.41
C LYS A 151 3.34 11.80 10.69
N PRO A 152 2.56 11.45 9.66
CA PRO A 152 1.50 10.47 9.82
C PRO A 152 2.08 9.08 10.13
N VAL A 153 1.44 8.34 11.00
CA VAL A 153 1.78 6.95 11.33
C VAL A 153 0.56 6.08 11.10
N PRO A 154 0.65 5.06 10.23
CA PRO A 154 1.82 4.41 9.62
C PRO A 154 2.57 5.25 8.57
N GLU A 155 3.88 4.95 8.38
CA GLU A 155 4.56 5.25 7.13
C GLU A 155 3.92 4.40 6.03
N ILE A 156 3.33 5.04 5.01
CA ILE A 156 2.78 4.38 3.82
C ILE A 156 3.29 5.12 2.60
N GLY A 157 4.23 4.51 1.86
CA GLY A 157 4.73 5.14 0.66
C GLY A 157 6.10 4.70 0.20
N TRP A 158 6.65 5.46 -0.70
CA TRP A 158 7.90 5.18 -1.41
C TRP A 158 9.02 6.05 -0.86
N ASN A 159 9.98 5.41 -0.20
CA ASN A 159 11.11 6.08 0.45
C ASN A 159 12.45 5.58 -0.12
N THR A 160 13.52 6.35 0.10
CA THR A 160 14.87 6.08 -0.37
C THR A 160 15.69 5.32 0.67
N LEU A 161 16.84 4.82 0.27
CA LEU A 161 17.82 4.22 1.17
C LEU A 161 18.98 5.19 1.42
N ILE A 162 19.59 5.08 2.60
CA ILE A 162 20.75 5.87 3.04
C ILE A 162 21.85 4.89 3.45
N GLY A 163 23.09 5.17 3.06
CA GLY A 163 24.27 4.37 3.39
C GLY A 163 25.28 4.36 2.24
N ASP A 164 26.48 3.87 2.51
CA ASP A 164 27.57 3.83 1.53
C ASP A 164 27.84 2.40 1.01
N LYS A 165 27.38 1.39 1.73
CA LYS A 165 27.71 -0.01 1.46
C LYS A 165 26.44 -0.85 1.23
N PHE A 166 25.85 -0.70 0.06
CA PHE A 166 24.69 -1.50 -0.34
C PHE A 166 25.08 -2.93 -0.74
N PHE A 167 24.11 -3.83 -0.71
CA PHE A 167 24.25 -5.26 -0.98
C PHE A 167 23.04 -5.77 -1.78
N TYR A 168 23.14 -6.95 -2.35
CA TYR A 168 22.07 -7.59 -3.13
C TYR A 168 21.41 -6.67 -4.16
N LYS A 169 22.23 -5.88 -4.89
CA LYS A 169 21.77 -4.94 -5.92
C LYS A 169 20.77 -3.87 -5.43
N LEU A 170 20.76 -3.59 -4.12
CA LEU A 170 20.04 -2.43 -3.63
C LEU A 170 20.55 -1.16 -4.32
N ASP A 171 19.66 -0.47 -5.01
CA ASP A 171 19.97 0.74 -5.76
C ASP A 171 19.71 1.97 -4.88
N PRO A 172 20.74 2.74 -4.48
CA PRO A 172 20.58 3.92 -3.64
C PRO A 172 19.78 5.05 -4.30
N TYR A 173 19.62 4.97 -5.61
CA TYR A 173 18.94 5.99 -6.41
C TYR A 173 17.50 5.62 -6.78
N LYS A 174 16.92 4.59 -6.13
CA LYS A 174 15.54 4.18 -6.31
C LYS A 174 14.76 4.25 -5.02
N ARG A 175 13.44 4.21 -5.14
CA ARG A 175 12.53 4.17 -4.01
C ARG A 175 11.96 2.79 -3.82
N TYR A 176 11.75 2.44 -2.54
CA TYR A 176 11.17 1.17 -2.09
C TYR A 176 9.88 1.46 -1.33
N TYR A 177 8.95 0.53 -1.35
CA TYR A 177 7.65 0.69 -0.70
C TYR A 177 7.69 0.24 0.75
N PHE A 178 7.39 1.17 1.64
CA PHE A 178 7.26 0.98 3.09
C PHE A 178 5.80 1.08 3.50
N VAL A 179 5.38 0.22 4.44
CA VAL A 179 4.03 0.21 4.99
C VAL A 179 4.05 -0.37 6.41
N HIS A 180 4.37 0.47 7.40
CA HIS A 180 4.52 0.03 8.79
C HIS A 180 4.43 1.20 9.77
N SER A 181 4.01 0.89 11.01
CA SER A 181 3.97 1.84 12.13
C SER A 181 5.16 1.70 13.06
N TYR A 182 5.87 0.55 12.98
CA TYR A 182 6.95 0.16 13.86
C TYR A 182 8.18 -0.22 13.05
N ALA A 183 9.37 0.13 13.57
CA ALA A 183 10.65 -0.13 12.91
C ALA A 183 11.78 -0.30 13.93
N ALA A 184 12.92 -0.83 13.47
CA ALA A 184 14.17 -0.83 14.23
C ALA A 184 14.79 0.57 14.17
N ILE A 185 14.29 1.49 15.00
CA ILE A 185 14.74 2.88 15.06
C ILE A 185 16.12 2.92 15.71
N LEU A 186 17.06 3.60 15.06
CA LEU A 186 18.44 3.70 15.50
C LEU A 186 18.61 4.77 16.59
N PRO A 187 19.34 4.46 17.68
CA PRO A 187 19.82 5.48 18.59
C PRO A 187 20.73 6.47 17.86
N LYS A 188 20.75 7.72 18.28
CA LYS A 188 21.45 8.82 17.62
C LYS A 188 22.94 8.54 17.34
N HIS A 189 23.64 7.82 18.22
CA HIS A 189 25.06 7.49 18.05
C HIS A 189 25.30 6.40 16.98
N LEU A 190 24.26 5.74 16.47
CA LEU A 190 24.33 4.72 15.43
C LEU A 190 23.70 5.17 14.09
N GLU A 191 23.19 6.39 14.00
CA GLU A 191 22.57 6.88 12.76
C GLU A 191 23.52 6.88 11.56
N ASP A 192 24.81 7.08 11.77
CA ASP A 192 25.83 7.07 10.73
C ASP A 192 26.47 5.69 10.51
N ALA A 193 26.18 4.70 11.36
CA ALA A 193 26.75 3.37 11.25
C ALA A 193 26.26 2.63 10.00
N ASP A 194 27.16 1.97 9.28
CA ASP A 194 26.84 1.04 8.17
C ASP A 194 26.88 -0.43 8.59
N GLU A 195 27.27 -0.69 9.85
CA GLU A 195 27.33 -2.02 10.44
C GLU A 195 26.98 -1.97 11.93
N ILE A 196 26.13 -2.89 12.38
CA ILE A 196 25.72 -3.04 13.77
C ILE A 196 25.80 -4.52 14.14
N GLU A 197 26.54 -4.88 15.20
CA GLU A 197 26.71 -6.27 15.70
C GLU A 197 27.16 -7.25 14.61
N GLY A 198 27.95 -6.78 13.63
CA GLY A 198 28.39 -7.57 12.48
C GLY A 198 27.36 -7.71 11.34
N TRP A 199 26.23 -7.00 11.44
CA TRP A 199 25.26 -6.88 10.36
C TRP A 199 25.52 -5.62 9.55
N LYS A 200 25.70 -5.74 8.25
CA LYS A 200 25.66 -4.62 7.33
C LYS A 200 24.23 -4.11 7.24
N ILE A 201 24.04 -2.79 7.26
CA ILE A 201 22.73 -2.16 7.25
C ILE A 201 22.63 -1.11 6.15
N ALA A 202 21.46 -1.07 5.51
CA ALA A 202 20.97 0.08 4.76
C ALA A 202 19.88 0.75 5.59
N LYS A 203 19.93 2.06 5.67
CA LYS A 203 19.06 2.88 6.51
C LYS A 203 18.07 3.67 5.67
N THR A 204 17.05 4.19 6.30
CA THR A 204 16.21 5.25 5.74
C THR A 204 15.77 6.17 6.86
N LYS A 205 15.12 7.27 6.50
CA LYS A 205 14.65 8.27 7.45
C LYS A 205 13.18 8.57 7.25
N TYR A 206 12.42 8.55 8.34
CA TYR A 206 11.03 8.98 8.35
C TYR A 206 10.85 10.05 9.42
N GLY A 207 10.54 11.28 8.99
CA GLY A 207 10.58 12.42 9.90
C GLY A 207 11.98 12.66 10.46
N ASN A 208 12.10 12.69 11.78
CA ASN A 208 13.36 12.86 12.50
C ASN A 208 14.01 11.53 12.89
N GLU A 209 13.40 10.40 12.58
CA GLU A 209 13.83 9.08 13.00
C GLU A 209 14.51 8.32 11.86
N THR A 210 15.71 7.82 12.15
CA THR A 210 16.49 6.95 11.27
C THR A 210 16.27 5.50 11.69
N PHE A 211 16.00 4.60 10.75
CA PHE A 211 15.75 3.19 11.04
C PHE A 211 16.39 2.26 10.02
N ILE A 212 16.52 0.98 10.38
CA ILE A 212 17.07 -0.05 9.52
C ILE A 212 16.04 -0.40 8.43
N ALA A 213 16.37 -0.07 7.19
CA ALA A 213 15.57 -0.37 6.00
C ALA A 213 15.87 -1.76 5.43
N ALA A 214 17.14 -2.19 5.49
CA ALA A 214 17.56 -3.53 5.12
C ALA A 214 18.84 -3.91 5.90
N MET A 215 19.06 -5.21 6.06
CA MET A 215 20.24 -5.72 6.75
C MET A 215 20.72 -7.04 6.15
N TRP A 216 22.01 -7.31 6.27
CA TRP A 216 22.64 -8.54 5.77
C TRP A 216 23.80 -8.99 6.66
N LYS A 217 23.81 -10.29 6.98
CA LYS A 217 24.93 -10.97 7.61
C LYS A 217 24.97 -12.42 7.13
N ASP A 218 26.13 -12.84 6.63
CA ASP A 218 26.39 -14.21 6.17
C ASP A 218 25.31 -14.72 5.18
N ASN A 219 24.46 -15.62 5.61
CA ASN A 219 23.41 -16.26 4.84
C ASN A 219 21.99 -15.68 5.11
N VAL A 220 21.90 -14.57 5.83
CA VAL A 220 20.62 -13.91 6.12
C VAL A 220 20.60 -12.49 5.57
N VAL A 221 19.58 -12.17 4.79
CA VAL A 221 19.27 -10.81 4.32
C VAL A 221 17.83 -10.48 4.71
N ALA A 222 17.55 -9.22 5.05
CA ALA A 222 16.19 -8.83 5.37
C ALA A 222 15.92 -7.38 4.99
N SER A 223 14.65 -7.05 4.71
CA SER A 223 14.17 -5.70 4.40
C SER A 223 12.93 -5.33 5.21
N GLN A 224 12.85 -4.07 5.66
CA GLN A 224 11.64 -3.49 6.24
C GLN A 224 10.62 -3.15 5.16
N PHE A 225 11.08 -2.68 4.00
CA PHE A 225 10.22 -2.47 2.84
C PHE A 225 9.75 -3.80 2.23
N HIS A 226 8.70 -3.74 1.43
CA HIS A 226 8.15 -4.86 0.67
C HIS A 226 8.77 -4.89 -0.74
N PRO A 227 9.77 -5.72 -1.00
CA PRO A 227 10.41 -5.76 -2.32
C PRO A 227 9.45 -6.24 -3.41
N GLU A 228 8.52 -7.13 -3.10
CA GLU A 228 7.48 -7.63 -4.01
C GLU A 228 6.46 -6.54 -4.42
N LYS A 229 6.49 -5.39 -3.75
CA LYS A 229 5.67 -4.20 -4.02
C LYS A 229 6.48 -2.97 -4.40
N SER A 230 7.78 -3.13 -4.55
CA SER A 230 8.70 -2.03 -4.85
C SER A 230 9.05 -1.91 -6.33
N GLY A 231 8.16 -2.37 -7.22
CA GLY A 231 8.35 -2.29 -8.66
C GLY A 231 9.66 -2.94 -9.11
N LYS A 232 10.31 -2.35 -10.10
CA LYS A 232 11.57 -2.88 -10.66
C LYS A 232 12.70 -2.98 -9.63
N ALA A 233 12.84 -2.00 -8.74
CA ALA A 233 13.88 -2.01 -7.71
C ALA A 233 13.76 -3.19 -6.76
N GLY A 234 12.53 -3.50 -6.34
CA GLY A 234 12.27 -4.66 -5.49
C GLY A 234 12.45 -5.99 -6.20
N LEU A 235 12.04 -6.08 -7.48
CA LEU A 235 12.29 -7.26 -8.31
C LEU A 235 13.78 -7.53 -8.47
N GLU A 236 14.62 -6.51 -8.66
CA GLU A 236 16.08 -6.64 -8.75
C GLU A 236 16.69 -7.14 -7.44
N PHE A 237 16.21 -6.65 -6.29
CA PHE A 237 16.66 -7.11 -4.96
C PHE A 237 16.31 -8.59 -4.70
N ILE A 238 15.06 -9.01 -4.96
CA ILE A 238 14.67 -10.41 -4.83
C ILE A 238 15.45 -11.29 -5.81
N ASN A 239 15.63 -10.85 -7.06
CA ASN A 239 16.39 -11.60 -8.06
C ASN A 239 17.85 -11.77 -7.65
N ALA A 240 18.47 -10.75 -7.07
CA ALA A 240 19.84 -10.83 -6.54
C ALA A 240 19.95 -11.87 -5.42
N PHE A 241 19.00 -11.89 -4.47
CA PHE A 241 18.93 -12.92 -3.43
C PHE A 241 18.76 -14.32 -4.02
N LEU A 242 17.83 -14.51 -4.94
CA LEU A 242 17.54 -15.80 -5.55
C LEU A 242 18.72 -16.36 -6.36
N ASN A 243 19.54 -15.50 -6.96
CA ASN A 243 20.74 -15.87 -7.70
C ASN A 243 22.04 -15.80 -6.88
N ASP A 244 21.96 -15.53 -5.57
CA ASP A 244 23.11 -15.38 -4.66
C ASP A 244 24.09 -14.28 -5.08
N ASP A 245 23.59 -13.21 -5.66
CA ASP A 245 24.36 -12.03 -6.03
C ASP A 245 24.31 -10.97 -4.93
N SER A 246 25.17 -11.13 -3.91
CA SER A 246 25.29 -10.18 -2.79
C SER A 246 26.08 -8.92 -3.14
N SER A 247 26.51 -8.74 -4.39
CA SER A 247 27.28 -7.57 -4.81
C SER A 247 26.43 -6.29 -4.76
N PRO A 248 27.06 -5.13 -4.57
CA PRO A 248 26.38 -3.86 -4.62
C PRO A 248 25.82 -3.60 -6.03
N PHE A 249 24.87 -2.67 -6.09
CA PHE A 249 24.38 -2.16 -7.38
C PHE A 249 25.49 -1.40 -8.10
N ASP A 250 25.59 -1.58 -9.41
CA ASP A 250 26.57 -0.86 -10.23
C ASP A 250 26.03 0.55 -10.55
N THR A 251 26.48 1.54 -9.79
CA THR A 251 26.09 2.94 -9.98
C THR A 251 26.76 3.62 -11.17
N SER A 252 27.71 2.95 -11.85
CA SER A 252 28.38 3.50 -13.03
C SER A 252 27.45 3.65 -14.25
N ILE A 253 26.29 3.00 -14.23
CA ILE A 253 25.26 3.14 -15.25
C ILE A 253 24.61 4.53 -15.26
N TYR A 254 24.73 5.30 -14.15
CA TYR A 254 24.22 6.65 -14.04
C TYR A 254 25.31 7.67 -14.36
N SER A 255 24.97 8.69 -15.16
CA SER A 255 25.84 9.85 -15.34
C SER A 255 25.99 10.64 -14.02
N GLU A 256 27.05 11.43 -13.89
CA GLU A 256 27.24 12.28 -12.71
C GLU A 256 26.11 13.32 -12.55
N GLU A 257 25.54 13.80 -13.65
CA GLU A 257 24.37 14.69 -13.64
C GLU A 257 23.13 13.96 -13.07
N GLU A 258 22.87 12.73 -13.52
CA GLU A 258 21.78 11.91 -12.98
C GLU A 258 21.98 11.56 -11.51
N LYS A 259 23.21 11.26 -11.09
CA LYS A 259 23.53 11.03 -9.67
C LYS A 259 23.27 12.30 -8.85
N LEU A 260 23.77 13.44 -9.32
CA LEU A 260 23.59 14.71 -8.63
C LEU A 260 22.11 15.12 -8.53
N GLN A 261 21.35 14.94 -9.61
CA GLN A 261 19.92 15.22 -9.62
C GLN A 261 19.20 14.28 -8.63
N ARG A 262 19.53 13.01 -8.62
CA ARG A 262 18.96 12.02 -7.70
C ARG A 262 19.34 12.32 -6.25
N VAL A 263 20.59 12.72 -5.97
CA VAL A 263 21.00 13.20 -4.64
C VAL A 263 20.21 14.44 -4.23
N ASN A 264 19.98 15.40 -5.12
CA ASN A 264 19.16 16.57 -4.83
C ASN A 264 17.68 16.21 -4.60
N ASP A 265 17.13 15.27 -5.38
CA ASP A 265 15.80 14.73 -5.16
C ASP A 265 15.68 13.96 -3.83
N TYR A 266 16.79 13.41 -3.32
CA TYR A 266 16.88 12.60 -2.10
C TYR A 266 17.45 13.35 -0.90
N SER A 267 18.16 14.47 -1.08
CA SER A 267 18.79 15.25 0.03
C SER A 267 17.76 15.81 1.02
N ASN A 268 16.50 15.91 0.61
CA ASN A 268 15.38 16.15 1.49
C ASN A 268 14.67 14.83 1.76
N TYR A 269 15.15 14.05 2.71
CA TYR A 269 14.57 12.79 3.16
C TYR A 269 13.05 12.87 3.25
N GLY A 270 12.36 11.88 2.73
CA GLY A 270 10.93 11.79 2.84
C GLY A 270 10.26 11.06 1.68
N LEU A 271 9.02 10.71 1.93
CA LEU A 271 8.20 9.99 0.99
C LEU A 271 7.98 10.77 -0.31
N ALA A 272 7.98 10.05 -1.43
CA ALA A 272 7.40 10.58 -2.66
C ALA A 272 5.90 10.81 -2.49
N ARG A 273 5.35 11.81 -3.15
CA ARG A 273 3.91 12.02 -3.25
C ARG A 273 3.31 10.85 -4.02
N ARG A 274 2.34 10.14 -3.41
CA ARG A 274 1.70 8.99 -4.04
C ARG A 274 0.63 9.43 -5.02
N ILE A 275 0.70 8.91 -6.24
CA ILE A 275 -0.34 9.05 -7.27
C ILE A 275 -1.03 7.70 -7.41
N ILE A 276 -2.30 7.66 -7.04
CA ILE A 276 -3.11 6.45 -6.97
C ILE A 276 -4.07 6.42 -8.17
N ALA A 277 -4.08 5.32 -8.90
CA ALA A 277 -5.08 5.10 -9.95
C ALA A 277 -6.24 4.24 -9.39
N CYS A 278 -7.45 4.76 -9.54
CA CYS A 278 -8.66 4.08 -9.06
C CYS A 278 -9.46 3.48 -10.22
N LEU A 279 -9.99 2.30 -9.99
CA LEU A 279 -10.79 1.52 -10.91
C LEU A 279 -12.14 1.20 -10.24
N ASP A 280 -13.20 1.89 -10.67
CA ASP A 280 -14.57 1.58 -10.25
C ASP A 280 -15.05 0.34 -11.00
N VAL A 281 -15.12 -0.79 -10.31
CA VAL A 281 -15.42 -2.08 -10.90
C VAL A 281 -16.87 -2.44 -10.67
N ARG A 282 -17.57 -2.83 -11.75
CA ARG A 282 -18.96 -3.26 -11.74
C ARG A 282 -19.17 -4.47 -12.64
N SER A 283 -20.18 -5.29 -12.33
CA SER A 283 -20.68 -6.28 -13.28
C SER A 283 -21.53 -5.60 -14.35
N ASN A 284 -21.27 -5.91 -15.62
CA ASN A 284 -22.16 -5.56 -16.74
C ASN A 284 -23.41 -6.46 -16.76
N ASP A 285 -24.31 -6.21 -17.71
CA ASP A 285 -25.56 -6.97 -17.83
C ASP A 285 -25.31 -8.44 -18.28
N GLN A 286 -24.14 -8.76 -18.81
CA GLN A 286 -23.68 -10.11 -19.17
C GLN A 286 -22.99 -10.84 -18.01
N GLY A 287 -22.69 -10.12 -16.94
CA GLY A 287 -22.07 -10.68 -15.74
C GLY A 287 -20.57 -10.50 -15.65
N ASP A 288 -19.93 -9.93 -16.67
CA ASP A 288 -18.49 -9.65 -16.65
C ASP A 288 -18.18 -8.45 -15.75
N LEU A 289 -17.02 -8.48 -15.10
CA LEU A 289 -16.51 -7.30 -14.42
C LEU A 289 -15.87 -6.33 -15.42
N VAL A 290 -16.35 -5.10 -15.40
CA VAL A 290 -15.87 -4.00 -16.23
C VAL A 290 -15.58 -2.78 -15.37
N VAL A 291 -14.65 -1.94 -15.83
CA VAL A 291 -14.42 -0.64 -15.23
C VAL A 291 -15.45 0.34 -15.77
N THR A 292 -16.01 1.14 -14.89
CA THR A 292 -17.06 2.11 -15.21
C THR A 292 -16.63 3.50 -14.79
N LYS A 293 -17.29 4.53 -15.31
CA LYS A 293 -17.12 5.89 -14.82
C LYS A 293 -18.05 6.10 -13.61
N GLY A 294 -17.49 6.43 -12.47
CA GLY A 294 -18.25 6.81 -11.29
C GLY A 294 -18.90 8.18 -11.44
N ASP A 295 -20.05 8.24 -12.10
CA ASP A 295 -20.93 9.41 -12.04
C ASP A 295 -22.06 9.07 -11.07
N GLN A 296 -21.98 9.55 -9.85
CA GLN A 296 -23.06 9.50 -8.84
C GLN A 296 -23.83 8.15 -8.84
N TYR A 297 -23.09 7.03 -9.02
CA TYR A 297 -23.64 5.67 -9.04
C TYR A 297 -24.62 5.32 -10.19
N ASP A 298 -24.84 6.21 -11.16
CA ASP A 298 -25.53 5.90 -12.41
C ASP A 298 -24.49 5.69 -13.53
N VAL A 299 -24.12 4.44 -13.72
CA VAL A 299 -23.10 4.01 -14.70
C VAL A 299 -23.69 3.53 -16.02
N ARG A 300 -25.00 3.73 -16.23
CA ARG A 300 -25.65 3.34 -17.48
C ARG A 300 -25.48 4.41 -18.54
N GLU A 301 -25.30 3.96 -19.78
CA GLU A 301 -25.33 4.87 -20.93
C GLU A 301 -26.75 5.43 -21.11
N LYS A 302 -26.83 6.73 -21.44
CA LYS A 302 -28.10 7.36 -21.76
C LYS A 302 -28.59 6.85 -23.10
N SER A 303 -29.44 5.84 -23.08
CA SER A 303 -30.19 5.40 -24.25
C SER A 303 -31.69 5.44 -23.94
N THR A 304 -32.52 5.56 -24.99
CA THR A 304 -33.98 5.65 -24.90
C THR A 304 -34.66 4.39 -24.36
N ALA A 305 -33.90 3.32 -24.01
CA ALA A 305 -34.40 2.04 -23.54
C ALA A 305 -33.60 1.42 -22.41
N GLY A 306 -33.09 2.23 -21.46
CA GLY A 306 -32.38 1.71 -20.29
C GLY A 306 -30.99 1.16 -20.65
N GLY A 307 -30.11 2.01 -21.12
CA GLY A 307 -28.79 1.66 -21.68
C GLY A 307 -27.93 0.72 -20.85
N ASP A 308 -26.97 0.10 -21.53
CA ASP A 308 -26.00 -0.82 -20.95
C ASP A 308 -25.07 -0.15 -19.94
N VAL A 309 -24.45 -0.94 -19.07
CA VAL A 309 -23.39 -0.45 -18.18
C VAL A 309 -22.22 0.05 -19.01
N ARG A 310 -21.78 1.28 -18.75
CA ARG A 310 -20.63 1.89 -19.41
C ARG A 310 -19.38 1.03 -19.20
N ASN A 311 -18.82 0.53 -20.28
CA ASN A 311 -17.62 -0.32 -20.27
C ASN A 311 -16.41 0.51 -20.69
N LEU A 312 -15.47 0.78 -19.76
CA LEU A 312 -14.21 1.47 -20.01
C LEU A 312 -13.03 0.50 -20.16
N GLY A 313 -13.27 -0.80 -20.07
CA GLY A 313 -12.27 -1.84 -20.22
C GLY A 313 -12.26 -2.88 -19.12
N LYS A 314 -11.41 -3.89 -19.28
CA LYS A 314 -11.24 -4.96 -18.28
C LYS A 314 -10.35 -4.48 -17.13
N PRO A 315 -10.71 -4.71 -15.85
CA PRO A 315 -9.99 -4.20 -14.69
C PRO A 315 -8.51 -4.57 -14.66
N VAL A 316 -8.16 -5.81 -15.01
CA VAL A 316 -6.77 -6.30 -14.99
C VAL A 316 -5.88 -5.59 -16.02
N ALA A 317 -6.40 -5.39 -17.25
CA ALA A 317 -5.65 -4.72 -18.31
C ALA A 317 -5.40 -3.23 -17.99
N LEU A 318 -6.39 -2.56 -17.40
CA LEU A 318 -6.25 -1.16 -16.98
C LEU A 318 -5.31 -1.04 -15.77
N ALA A 319 -5.36 -1.96 -14.82
CA ALA A 319 -4.41 -1.99 -13.70
C ALA A 319 -2.96 -2.14 -14.20
N GLN A 320 -2.72 -3.03 -15.17
CA GLN A 320 -1.42 -3.18 -15.81
C GLN A 320 -0.98 -1.88 -16.49
N GLN A 321 -1.85 -1.27 -17.26
CA GLN A 321 -1.56 0.01 -17.94
C GLN A 321 -1.15 1.10 -16.93
N TYR A 322 -1.87 1.23 -15.81
CA TYR A 322 -1.54 2.24 -14.79
C TYR A 322 -0.25 1.91 -14.05
N TYR A 323 0.00 0.64 -13.77
CA TYR A 323 1.28 0.19 -13.24
C TYR A 323 2.44 0.56 -14.18
N GLU A 324 2.32 0.26 -15.49
CA GLU A 324 3.33 0.59 -16.51
C GLU A 324 3.50 2.11 -16.70
N GLN A 325 2.47 2.91 -16.43
CA GLN A 325 2.53 4.37 -16.38
C GLN A 325 3.11 4.92 -15.08
N GLY A 326 3.42 4.06 -14.12
CA GLY A 326 4.08 4.41 -12.87
C GLY A 326 3.15 4.74 -11.71
N ALA A 327 1.92 4.24 -11.68
CA ALA A 327 1.06 4.36 -10.51
C ALA A 327 1.79 3.86 -9.25
N ASP A 328 1.64 4.60 -8.16
CA ASP A 328 2.26 4.24 -6.88
C ASP A 328 1.42 3.23 -6.10
N GLU A 329 0.15 3.14 -6.45
CA GLU A 329 -0.84 2.21 -5.91
C GLU A 329 -1.99 2.11 -6.92
N VAL A 330 -2.64 0.96 -6.99
CA VAL A 330 -3.86 0.74 -7.76
C VAL A 330 -4.99 0.36 -6.81
N THR A 331 -6.10 1.07 -6.88
CA THR A 331 -7.29 0.83 -6.05
C THR A 331 -8.44 0.28 -6.89
N PHE A 332 -9.03 -0.82 -6.46
CA PHE A 332 -10.25 -1.38 -7.01
C PHE A 332 -11.42 -1.11 -6.07
N LEU A 333 -12.41 -0.36 -6.53
CA LEU A 333 -13.65 -0.14 -5.78
C LEU A 333 -14.75 -1.00 -6.40
N ASN A 334 -15.18 -2.04 -5.67
CA ASN A 334 -16.30 -2.87 -6.07
C ASN A 334 -17.61 -2.15 -5.77
N ILE A 335 -18.20 -1.51 -6.77
CA ILE A 335 -19.45 -0.75 -6.65
C ILE A 335 -20.68 -1.59 -6.99
N THR A 336 -20.55 -2.90 -7.25
CA THR A 336 -21.68 -3.80 -7.45
C THR A 336 -22.24 -4.30 -6.13
N SER A 337 -23.55 -4.27 -6.03
CA SER A 337 -24.27 -5.02 -5.01
C SER A 337 -24.03 -6.51 -5.17
N PHE A 338 -23.84 -7.19 -4.06
CA PHE A 338 -23.53 -8.60 -3.94
C PHE A 338 -24.51 -9.48 -4.70
N ARG A 339 -23.98 -10.31 -5.59
CA ARG A 339 -24.71 -11.48 -6.10
C ARG A 339 -24.70 -12.54 -5.01
N ASN A 340 -25.75 -13.36 -4.94
CA ASN A 340 -25.78 -14.58 -4.14
C ASN A 340 -24.80 -15.61 -4.73
N CYS A 341 -23.52 -15.44 -4.44
CA CYS A 341 -22.46 -16.40 -4.75
C CYS A 341 -21.64 -16.66 -3.49
N PRO A 342 -21.02 -17.84 -3.35
CA PRO A 342 -20.12 -18.12 -2.24
C PRO A 342 -19.02 -17.07 -2.16
N LEU A 343 -18.63 -16.64 -0.94
CA LEU A 343 -17.58 -15.63 -0.76
C LEU A 343 -16.27 -16.00 -1.46
N LYS A 344 -15.91 -17.29 -1.45
CA LYS A 344 -14.70 -17.78 -2.14
C LYS A 344 -14.75 -17.67 -3.67
N ASP A 345 -15.93 -17.52 -4.26
CA ASP A 345 -16.15 -17.46 -5.70
C ASP A 345 -16.46 -16.02 -6.17
N LEU A 346 -16.23 -15.01 -5.34
CA LEU A 346 -16.44 -13.60 -5.71
C LEU A 346 -15.55 -13.22 -6.90
N PRO A 347 -16.11 -12.65 -7.98
CA PRO A 347 -15.35 -12.28 -9.17
C PRO A 347 -14.19 -11.31 -8.90
N MET A 348 -14.29 -10.46 -7.85
CA MET A 348 -13.22 -9.55 -7.45
C MET A 348 -11.97 -10.28 -6.97
N LEU A 349 -12.09 -11.47 -6.36
CA LEU A 349 -10.94 -12.29 -5.94
C LEU A 349 -10.11 -12.72 -7.15
N GLU A 350 -10.77 -13.06 -8.27
CA GLU A 350 -10.10 -13.40 -9.52
C GLU A 350 -9.40 -12.19 -10.14
N VAL A 351 -10.04 -11.01 -10.16
CA VAL A 351 -9.44 -9.77 -10.65
C VAL A 351 -8.19 -9.44 -9.87
N LEU A 352 -8.24 -9.49 -8.53
CA LEU A 352 -7.08 -9.24 -7.67
C LEU A 352 -5.97 -10.26 -7.90
N SER A 353 -6.32 -11.55 -8.00
CA SER A 353 -5.34 -12.61 -8.24
C SER A 353 -4.59 -12.40 -9.55
N LYS A 354 -5.28 -12.03 -10.62
CA LYS A 354 -4.68 -11.75 -11.93
C LYS A 354 -3.91 -10.43 -11.95
N ALA A 355 -4.43 -9.38 -11.32
CA ALA A 355 -3.71 -8.10 -11.20
C ALA A 355 -2.40 -8.26 -10.42
N ALA A 356 -2.41 -9.04 -9.33
CA ALA A 356 -1.21 -9.31 -8.53
C ALA A 356 -0.14 -10.14 -9.26
N GLU A 357 -0.43 -10.74 -10.42
CA GLU A 357 0.54 -11.43 -11.25
C GLU A 357 1.42 -10.46 -12.07
N ILE A 358 0.93 -9.25 -12.31
CA ILE A 358 1.52 -8.30 -13.26
C ILE A 358 1.76 -6.91 -12.67
N CYS A 359 1.18 -6.59 -11.51
CA CYS A 359 1.33 -5.28 -10.83
C CYS A 359 2.16 -5.46 -9.56
N PHE A 360 3.39 -4.97 -9.57
CA PHE A 360 4.32 -5.04 -8.44
C PHE A 360 4.32 -3.73 -7.62
N VAL A 361 3.13 -3.19 -7.39
CA VAL A 361 2.83 -2.05 -6.52
C VAL A 361 1.64 -2.43 -5.63
N PRO A 362 1.38 -1.68 -4.54
CA PRO A 362 0.25 -1.99 -3.67
C PRO A 362 -1.09 -2.02 -4.39
N LEU A 363 -1.92 -3.00 -4.03
CA LEU A 363 -3.29 -3.14 -4.49
C LEU A 363 -4.25 -2.93 -3.32
N THR A 364 -5.11 -1.94 -3.42
CA THR A 364 -6.17 -1.69 -2.43
C THR A 364 -7.52 -2.13 -3.00
N VAL A 365 -8.35 -2.78 -2.20
CA VAL A 365 -9.70 -3.18 -2.59
C VAL A 365 -10.73 -2.61 -1.63
N GLY A 366 -11.80 -2.02 -2.18
CA GLY A 366 -12.94 -1.52 -1.42
C GLY A 366 -14.26 -2.13 -1.88
N GLY A 367 -15.24 -2.11 -0.99
CA GLY A 367 -16.57 -2.64 -1.20
C GLY A 367 -16.78 -4.04 -0.62
N GLY A 368 -17.77 -4.17 0.28
CA GLY A 368 -18.17 -5.43 0.87
C GLY A 368 -17.32 -5.98 2.01
N ILE A 369 -16.47 -5.17 2.60
CA ILE A 369 -15.63 -5.56 3.75
C ILE A 369 -16.44 -5.40 5.04
N LYS A 370 -17.14 -6.45 5.42
CA LYS A 370 -18.04 -6.50 6.60
C LYS A 370 -18.34 -7.96 6.98
N ASP A 371 -19.03 -8.16 8.09
CA ASP A 371 -19.62 -9.46 8.41
C ASP A 371 -20.66 -9.84 7.32
N VAL A 372 -20.55 -11.03 6.78
CA VAL A 372 -21.41 -11.52 5.68
C VAL A 372 -22.02 -12.86 6.05
N VAL A 373 -23.27 -13.06 5.65
CA VAL A 373 -23.89 -14.38 5.68
C VAL A 373 -23.66 -15.02 4.32
N ASP A 374 -22.88 -16.11 4.29
CA ASP A 374 -22.60 -16.84 3.05
C ASP A 374 -23.85 -17.63 2.58
N VAL A 375 -23.80 -18.17 1.40
CA VAL A 375 -24.94 -18.85 0.75
C VAL A 375 -25.41 -20.10 1.51
N ASP A 376 -24.57 -20.73 2.31
CA ASP A 376 -24.88 -21.86 3.18
C ASP A 376 -25.43 -21.46 4.55
N GLY A 377 -25.59 -20.16 4.82
CA GLY A 377 -26.05 -19.61 6.09
C GLY A 377 -24.93 -19.38 7.11
N THR A 378 -23.68 -19.67 6.81
CA THR A 378 -22.53 -19.42 7.69
C THR A 378 -22.26 -17.93 7.80
N ILE A 379 -22.04 -17.44 9.04
CA ILE A 379 -21.61 -16.06 9.27
C ILE A 379 -20.10 -16.00 9.15
N VAL A 380 -19.59 -15.28 8.14
CA VAL A 380 -18.17 -15.03 7.92
C VAL A 380 -17.84 -13.64 8.45
N LYS A 381 -16.89 -13.54 9.35
CA LYS A 381 -16.48 -12.30 9.97
C LYS A 381 -15.68 -11.41 9.01
N ALA A 382 -15.72 -10.09 9.24
CA ALA A 382 -15.07 -9.11 8.38
C ALA A 382 -13.56 -9.35 8.20
N ASP A 383 -12.85 -9.80 9.24
CA ASP A 383 -11.43 -10.14 9.15
C ASP A 383 -11.16 -11.40 8.33
N GLU A 384 -12.09 -12.35 8.29
CA GLU A 384 -12.02 -13.52 7.40
C GLU A 384 -12.30 -13.12 5.95
N VAL A 385 -13.29 -12.25 5.72
CA VAL A 385 -13.54 -11.65 4.39
C VAL A 385 -12.31 -10.90 3.92
N ALA A 386 -11.71 -10.06 4.74
CA ALA A 386 -10.46 -9.36 4.43
C ALA A 386 -9.31 -10.33 4.12
N SER A 387 -9.22 -11.45 4.87
CA SER A 387 -8.23 -12.50 4.63
C SER A 387 -8.34 -13.10 3.22
N LEU A 388 -9.57 -13.30 2.70
CA LEU A 388 -9.76 -13.78 1.32
C LEU A 388 -9.19 -12.78 0.30
N TYR A 389 -9.42 -11.48 0.49
CA TYR A 389 -8.88 -10.44 -0.38
C TYR A 389 -7.35 -10.37 -0.30
N PHE A 390 -6.76 -10.43 0.91
CA PHE A 390 -5.30 -10.44 1.07
C PHE A 390 -4.66 -11.67 0.44
N ARG A 391 -5.24 -12.85 0.61
CA ARG A 391 -4.76 -14.09 -0.04
C ARG A 391 -4.91 -14.06 -1.55
N SER A 392 -5.80 -13.22 -2.08
CA SER A 392 -5.96 -13.00 -3.51
C SER A 392 -5.02 -11.94 -4.09
N GLY A 393 -4.28 -11.21 -3.25
CA GLY A 393 -3.24 -10.26 -3.68
C GLY A 393 -3.48 -8.81 -3.30
N ALA A 394 -4.55 -8.49 -2.56
CA ALA A 394 -4.71 -7.16 -1.97
C ALA A 394 -3.71 -6.92 -0.83
N ASP A 395 -3.30 -5.69 -0.66
CA ASP A 395 -2.42 -5.22 0.43
C ASP A 395 -3.20 -4.43 1.47
N LYS A 396 -4.25 -3.76 1.04
CA LYS A 396 -5.14 -2.97 1.90
C LYS A 396 -6.60 -3.22 1.55
N VAL A 397 -7.47 -3.13 2.54
CA VAL A 397 -8.93 -3.18 2.36
C VAL A 397 -9.56 -1.87 2.79
N SER A 398 -10.54 -1.39 2.02
CA SER A 398 -11.23 -0.12 2.28
C SER A 398 -12.66 -0.37 2.77
N ILE A 399 -12.99 0.21 3.94
CA ILE A 399 -14.26 0.06 4.64
C ILE A 399 -15.02 1.39 4.57
N GLY A 400 -16.24 1.39 4.06
CA GLY A 400 -17.11 2.58 3.97
C GLY A 400 -18.25 2.53 4.99
N THR A 401 -19.43 2.07 4.58
CA THR A 401 -20.67 2.07 5.37
C THR A 401 -20.49 1.50 6.79
N ASP A 402 -19.83 0.35 6.91
CA ASP A 402 -19.65 -0.33 8.20
C ASP A 402 -18.69 0.43 9.13
N ALA A 403 -17.80 1.24 8.59
CA ALA A 403 -16.96 2.15 9.38
C ALA A 403 -17.79 3.28 10.01
N VAL A 404 -18.81 3.79 9.30
CA VAL A 404 -19.72 4.80 9.86
C VAL A 404 -20.49 4.22 11.05
N TYR A 405 -21.04 3.01 10.91
CA TYR A 405 -21.71 2.33 12.02
C TYR A 405 -20.77 2.07 13.21
N ALA A 406 -19.51 1.69 12.93
CA ALA A 406 -18.51 1.51 13.97
C ALA A 406 -18.22 2.81 14.74
N ALA A 407 -18.12 3.95 14.03
CA ALA A 407 -17.90 5.25 14.65
C ALA A 407 -19.11 5.72 15.47
N GLU A 408 -20.33 5.53 14.98
CA GLU A 408 -21.55 5.82 15.73
C GLU A 408 -21.60 5.00 17.04
N ASN A 409 -21.28 3.70 16.96
CA ASN A 409 -21.21 2.82 18.13
C ASN A 409 -20.08 3.23 19.10
N TYR A 410 -18.94 3.67 18.59
CA TYR A 410 -17.83 4.17 19.39
C TYR A 410 -18.27 5.33 20.28
N TYR A 411 -18.96 6.34 19.70
CA TYR A 411 -19.49 7.47 20.46
C TYR A 411 -20.62 7.07 21.41
N ALA A 412 -21.54 6.21 20.97
CA ALA A 412 -22.62 5.70 21.83
C ALA A 412 -22.08 4.91 23.04
N ASN A 413 -20.91 4.29 22.90
CA ASN A 413 -20.22 3.53 23.95
C ASN A 413 -19.21 4.37 24.76
N GLY A 414 -19.39 5.68 24.81
CA GLY A 414 -18.54 6.60 25.59
C GLY A 414 -17.10 6.71 25.08
N CYS A 415 -16.91 6.78 23.77
CA CYS A 415 -15.64 6.87 23.07
C CYS A 415 -14.74 5.63 23.32
N LYS A 416 -15.34 4.45 23.31
CA LYS A 416 -14.63 3.18 23.48
C LYS A 416 -15.02 2.19 22.39
N GLY A 417 -14.02 1.52 21.82
CA GLY A 417 -14.22 0.35 20.98
C GLY A 417 -14.77 -0.83 21.78
N ASN A 418 -15.42 -1.77 21.11
CA ASN A 418 -15.92 -3.00 21.71
C ASN A 418 -15.16 -4.25 21.24
N GLY A 419 -14.12 -4.08 20.39
CA GLY A 419 -13.31 -5.13 19.83
C GLY A 419 -14.00 -5.96 18.74
N GLN A 420 -15.16 -5.56 18.24
CA GLN A 420 -16.00 -6.34 17.33
C GLN A 420 -16.20 -5.68 15.95
N SER A 421 -15.90 -4.39 15.83
CA SER A 421 -16.09 -3.71 14.54
C SER A 421 -15.12 -4.26 13.47
N PRO A 422 -15.46 -4.17 12.18
CA PRO A 422 -14.56 -4.54 11.11
C PRO A 422 -13.19 -3.84 11.19
N ILE A 423 -13.17 -2.56 11.61
CA ILE A 423 -11.92 -1.80 11.80
C ILE A 423 -11.04 -2.48 12.86
N GLU A 424 -11.60 -2.79 14.04
CA GLU A 424 -10.86 -3.37 15.17
C GLU A 424 -10.38 -4.79 14.89
N THR A 425 -11.25 -5.63 14.31
CA THR A 425 -10.92 -7.05 14.06
C THR A 425 -9.87 -7.20 12.97
N ILE A 426 -9.97 -6.41 11.88
CA ILE A 426 -9.00 -6.43 10.78
C ILE A 426 -7.67 -5.83 11.22
N SER A 427 -7.66 -4.67 11.89
CA SER A 427 -6.42 -4.02 12.34
C SER A 427 -5.67 -4.86 13.38
N LYS A 428 -6.38 -5.52 14.28
CA LYS A 428 -5.78 -6.44 15.27
C LYS A 428 -5.04 -7.61 14.63
N ARG A 429 -5.54 -8.11 13.51
CA ARG A 429 -4.98 -9.27 12.81
C ARG A 429 -3.93 -8.88 11.77
N PHE A 430 -4.21 -7.86 10.98
CA PHE A 430 -3.41 -7.47 9.81
C PHE A 430 -2.65 -6.15 9.98
N GLY A 431 -2.78 -5.50 11.14
CA GLY A 431 -2.19 -4.19 11.42
C GLY A 431 -3.05 -3.04 10.90
N ALA A 432 -2.91 -1.87 11.52
CA ALA A 432 -3.64 -0.66 11.12
C ALA A 432 -3.38 -0.27 9.65
N GLN A 433 -2.17 -0.45 9.17
CA GLN A 433 -1.74 -0.13 7.80
C GLN A 433 -2.52 -0.91 6.71
N ALA A 434 -3.20 -1.99 7.06
CA ALA A 434 -4.04 -2.75 6.14
C ALA A 434 -5.48 -2.21 6.04
N VAL A 435 -5.85 -1.25 6.90
CA VAL A 435 -7.22 -0.74 7.02
C VAL A 435 -7.32 0.69 6.51
N VAL A 436 -8.02 0.87 5.40
CA VAL A 436 -8.37 2.16 4.80
C VAL A 436 -9.84 2.48 5.10
N ILE A 437 -10.15 3.71 5.47
CA ILE A 437 -11.53 4.16 5.66
C ILE A 437 -11.96 5.00 4.49
N SER A 438 -12.97 4.55 3.74
CA SER A 438 -13.62 5.34 2.70
C SER A 438 -14.64 6.28 3.33
N VAL A 439 -14.46 7.56 3.09
CA VAL A 439 -15.29 8.64 3.63
C VAL A 439 -15.96 9.36 2.48
N ASP A 440 -17.30 9.31 2.44
CA ASP A 440 -18.11 9.94 1.39
C ASP A 440 -18.94 11.07 1.99
N PRO A 441 -18.37 12.27 2.19
CA PRO A 441 -19.09 13.39 2.78
C PRO A 441 -19.68 14.31 1.72
N ARG A 442 -20.69 15.05 2.15
CA ARG A 442 -21.23 16.20 1.42
C ARG A 442 -21.19 17.45 2.30
N ARG A 443 -21.05 18.58 1.67
CA ARG A 443 -21.04 19.89 2.33
C ARG A 443 -22.46 20.28 2.71
N VAL A 444 -22.66 20.64 3.98
CA VAL A 444 -23.93 21.15 4.52
C VAL A 444 -23.67 22.53 5.08
N TYR A 445 -24.29 23.53 4.50
CA TYR A 445 -24.16 24.94 4.92
C TYR A 445 -25.02 25.26 6.13
N VAL A 446 -24.49 26.08 7.02
CA VAL A 446 -25.16 26.58 8.23
C VAL A 446 -24.87 28.08 8.41
N LYS A 447 -25.76 28.80 9.06
CA LYS A 447 -25.62 30.25 9.30
C LYS A 447 -24.61 30.54 10.40
N SER A 448 -24.58 29.69 11.42
CA SER A 448 -23.70 29.80 12.57
C SER A 448 -23.13 28.43 12.96
N PRO A 449 -21.93 28.37 13.54
CA PRO A 449 -21.39 27.14 14.12
C PRO A 449 -22.28 26.50 15.19
N GLU A 450 -23.07 27.30 15.88
CA GLU A 450 -23.99 26.88 16.95
C GLU A 450 -25.26 26.18 16.44
N ASP A 451 -25.53 26.25 15.12
CA ASP A 451 -26.71 25.62 14.52
C ASP A 451 -26.59 24.07 14.49
N VAL A 452 -25.40 23.54 14.66
CA VAL A 452 -25.13 22.10 14.65
C VAL A 452 -24.14 21.71 15.75
N LYS A 453 -24.23 20.44 16.19
CA LYS A 453 -23.28 19.86 17.16
C LYS A 453 -21.95 19.44 16.58
N HIS A 454 -21.85 19.41 15.25
CA HIS A 454 -20.69 18.93 14.52
C HIS A 454 -19.63 20.02 14.32
N LYS A 455 -18.38 19.62 14.17
CA LYS A 455 -17.29 20.56 13.89
C LYS A 455 -17.52 21.24 12.55
N THR A 456 -17.71 22.56 12.57
CA THR A 456 -17.87 23.40 11.39
C THR A 456 -16.56 24.04 10.96
N ILE A 457 -16.53 24.53 9.73
CA ILE A 457 -15.49 25.43 9.22
C ILE A 457 -16.13 26.71 8.69
N LYS A 458 -15.38 27.81 8.70
CA LYS A 458 -15.72 28.98 7.90
C LYS A 458 -15.26 28.70 6.46
N THR A 459 -16.22 28.67 5.52
CA THR A 459 -15.95 28.33 4.13
C THR A 459 -15.64 29.55 3.27
N SER A 460 -14.74 29.40 2.30
CA SER A 460 -14.45 30.43 1.30
C SER A 460 -15.59 30.58 0.27
N GLN A 461 -16.40 29.52 0.09
CA GLN A 461 -17.54 29.52 -0.81
C GLN A 461 -18.83 29.66 -0.03
N LYS A 462 -19.50 30.79 -0.15
CA LYS A 462 -20.80 31.00 0.51
C LYS A 462 -21.84 30.01 0.03
N GLY A 463 -22.67 29.58 0.96
CA GLY A 463 -23.81 28.73 0.66
C GLY A 463 -24.89 29.41 -0.18
N PRO A 464 -25.86 28.64 -0.70
CA PRO A 464 -26.92 29.16 -1.57
C PRO A 464 -27.70 30.34 -1.04
N ASN A 465 -27.83 30.47 0.30
CA ASN A 465 -28.51 31.56 0.95
C ASN A 465 -27.56 32.55 1.65
N GLY A 466 -26.26 32.50 1.28
CA GLY A 466 -25.23 33.38 1.82
C GLY A 466 -24.57 32.89 3.11
N GLU A 467 -24.77 31.63 3.48
CA GLU A 467 -24.14 31.01 4.65
C GLU A 467 -22.61 31.07 4.54
N GLU A 468 -21.94 31.38 5.65
CA GLU A 468 -20.48 31.50 5.72
C GLU A 468 -19.82 30.29 6.41
N TYR A 469 -20.60 29.36 6.93
CA TYR A 469 -20.12 28.15 7.60
C TYR A 469 -20.67 26.91 6.96
N CYS A 470 -19.93 25.82 7.05
CA CYS A 470 -20.42 24.51 6.69
C CYS A 470 -19.82 23.43 7.59
N TRP A 471 -20.43 22.27 7.59
CA TRP A 471 -19.86 21.03 8.09
C TRP A 471 -19.94 19.98 7.00
N TYR A 472 -19.13 18.93 7.12
CA TYR A 472 -19.10 17.85 6.14
C TYR A 472 -19.82 16.64 6.70
N GLN A 473 -21.05 16.43 6.23
CA GLN A 473 -21.92 15.34 6.66
C GLN A 473 -21.51 14.04 5.98
N CYS A 474 -21.19 13.01 6.76
CA CYS A 474 -20.92 11.67 6.25
C CYS A 474 -22.17 11.00 5.71
N THR A 475 -21.98 10.18 4.71
CA THR A 475 -23.02 9.37 4.09
C THR A 475 -22.64 7.91 4.09
N ILE A 476 -23.63 7.04 3.86
CA ILE A 476 -23.48 5.60 3.67
C ILE A 476 -24.12 5.15 2.37
N LYS A 477 -23.94 3.88 2.01
CA LYS A 477 -24.51 3.26 0.81
C LYS A 477 -24.16 4.03 -0.47
N GLY A 478 -22.90 4.53 -0.54
CA GLY A 478 -22.44 5.27 -1.69
C GLY A 478 -23.14 6.62 -1.86
N GLY A 479 -23.18 7.45 -0.85
CA GLY A 479 -23.75 8.79 -0.91
C GLY A 479 -25.29 8.89 -0.84
N ARG A 480 -25.99 7.76 -0.72
CA ARG A 480 -27.45 7.71 -0.82
C ARG A 480 -28.18 8.00 0.49
N GLU A 481 -27.53 7.80 1.61
CA GLU A 481 -28.13 8.00 2.94
C GLU A 481 -27.19 8.86 3.80
N SER A 482 -27.66 10.02 4.23
CA SER A 482 -26.92 10.90 5.12
C SER A 482 -27.01 10.42 6.57
N ARG A 483 -25.90 10.61 7.32
CA ARG A 483 -25.83 10.25 8.74
C ARG A 483 -25.61 11.50 9.61
N ASP A 484 -25.98 11.41 10.87
CA ASP A 484 -25.78 12.49 11.84
C ASP A 484 -24.40 12.43 12.49
N ILE A 485 -23.37 12.41 11.63
CA ILE A 485 -21.95 12.42 12.00
C ILE A 485 -21.15 13.22 10.98
N GLY A 486 -20.27 14.10 11.46
CA GLY A 486 -19.37 14.89 10.62
C GLY A 486 -18.06 14.15 10.31
N VAL A 487 -17.36 14.56 9.26
CA VAL A 487 -16.05 13.99 8.89
C VAL A 487 -15.07 14.04 10.05
N TYR A 488 -15.00 15.17 10.76
CA TYR A 488 -14.05 15.36 11.86
C TYR A 488 -14.22 14.29 12.95
N GLU A 489 -15.47 14.10 13.41
CA GLU A 489 -15.80 13.11 14.42
C GLU A 489 -15.62 11.70 13.89
N PHE A 490 -16.06 11.46 12.67
CA PHE A 490 -15.99 10.14 12.02
C PHE A 490 -14.55 9.61 11.90
N VAL A 491 -13.66 10.40 11.29
CA VAL A 491 -12.28 9.93 11.06
C VAL A 491 -11.51 9.78 12.36
N LYS A 492 -11.79 10.64 13.36
CA LYS A 492 -11.20 10.52 14.70
C LYS A 492 -11.61 9.24 15.41
N ALA A 493 -12.87 8.84 15.31
CA ALA A 493 -13.34 7.57 15.84
C ALA A 493 -12.70 6.38 15.11
N CYS A 494 -12.60 6.45 13.77
CA CYS A 494 -11.99 5.39 12.98
C CYS A 494 -10.49 5.20 13.31
N GLU A 495 -9.73 6.28 13.48
CA GLU A 495 -8.33 6.20 13.93
C GLU A 495 -8.22 5.55 15.31
N ALA A 496 -9.08 5.94 16.26
CA ALA A 496 -9.11 5.35 17.60
C ALA A 496 -9.48 3.86 17.59
N LEU A 497 -10.25 3.40 16.61
CA LEU A 497 -10.63 2.01 16.39
C LEU A 497 -9.54 1.19 15.66
N GLY A 498 -8.49 1.84 15.13
CA GLY A 498 -7.37 1.16 14.51
C GLY A 498 -7.27 1.30 12.99
N ALA A 499 -7.92 2.30 12.38
CA ALA A 499 -7.69 2.64 10.98
C ALA A 499 -6.26 3.16 10.76
N GLY A 500 -5.67 2.83 9.61
CA GLY A 500 -4.32 3.26 9.25
C GLY A 500 -4.25 4.28 8.12
N GLU A 501 -5.34 4.49 7.38
CA GLU A 501 -5.37 5.46 6.28
C GLU A 501 -6.81 5.91 5.99
N ILE A 502 -6.99 7.14 5.55
CA ILE A 502 -8.28 7.71 5.13
C ILE A 502 -8.29 7.89 3.61
N LEU A 503 -9.29 7.35 2.93
CA LEU A 503 -9.63 7.66 1.54
C LEU A 503 -10.83 8.63 1.55
N LEU A 504 -10.54 9.89 1.27
CA LEU A 504 -11.50 10.99 1.43
C LEU A 504 -12.12 11.39 0.08
N ASN A 505 -13.34 10.94 -0.18
CA ASN A 505 -14.08 11.22 -1.40
C ASN A 505 -15.02 12.43 -1.18
N CYS A 506 -14.85 13.49 -1.94
CA CYS A 506 -15.76 14.63 -1.87
C CYS A 506 -16.91 14.44 -2.86
N ILE A 507 -18.13 14.13 -2.38
CA ILE A 507 -19.32 13.94 -3.24
C ILE A 507 -19.57 15.18 -4.10
N ASP A 508 -19.44 16.39 -3.53
CA ASP A 508 -19.69 17.65 -4.24
C ASP A 508 -18.68 17.94 -5.36
N LYS A 509 -17.53 17.25 -5.36
CA LYS A 509 -16.47 17.38 -6.37
C LYS A 509 -16.41 16.20 -7.33
N ASP A 510 -17.12 15.10 -7.02
CA ASP A 510 -17.01 13.89 -7.82
C ASP A 510 -17.52 14.11 -9.26
N GLY A 511 -16.75 13.66 -10.24
CA GLY A 511 -17.03 13.86 -11.66
C GLY A 511 -16.96 15.30 -12.18
N SER A 512 -16.73 16.31 -11.32
CA SER A 512 -16.73 17.74 -11.70
C SER A 512 -15.51 18.18 -12.50
N ASN A 513 -14.38 17.46 -12.39
CA ASN A 513 -13.06 17.84 -12.94
C ASN A 513 -12.60 19.25 -12.51
N SER A 514 -13.09 19.75 -11.37
CA SER A 514 -12.84 21.13 -10.88
C SER A 514 -11.77 21.23 -9.80
N GLY A 515 -11.01 20.16 -9.58
CA GLY A 515 -10.00 20.06 -8.52
C GLY A 515 -10.57 19.52 -7.21
N TYR A 516 -9.66 19.20 -6.29
CA TYR A 516 -9.99 18.65 -4.97
C TYR A 516 -10.59 19.71 -4.03
N ASP A 517 -11.33 19.28 -3.01
CA ASP A 517 -11.83 20.15 -1.94
C ASP A 517 -10.78 20.33 -0.85
N PHE A 518 -10.00 21.42 -0.92
CA PHE A 518 -8.92 21.68 0.03
C PHE A 518 -9.42 21.93 1.45
N GLU A 519 -10.60 22.55 1.61
CA GLU A 519 -11.20 22.81 2.92
C GLU A 519 -11.57 21.49 3.61
N LEU A 520 -12.16 20.55 2.87
CA LEU A 520 -12.47 19.21 3.36
C LEU A 520 -11.19 18.44 3.74
N ILE A 521 -10.17 18.47 2.88
CA ILE A 521 -8.90 17.76 3.13
C ILE A 521 -8.25 18.29 4.40
N ASN A 522 -8.10 19.62 4.53
CA ASN A 522 -7.49 20.23 5.71
C ASN A 522 -8.32 19.99 6.98
N HIS A 523 -9.64 20.00 6.86
CA HIS A 523 -10.53 19.67 7.97
C HIS A 523 -10.34 18.21 8.44
N CYS A 524 -10.26 17.27 7.52
CA CYS A 524 -9.98 15.86 7.83
C CYS A 524 -8.59 15.69 8.46
N LYS A 525 -7.54 16.27 7.86
CA LYS A 525 -6.16 16.21 8.39
C LYS A 525 -6.02 16.81 9.78
N SER A 526 -6.83 17.81 10.14
CA SER A 526 -6.82 18.37 11.50
C SER A 526 -7.38 17.43 12.58
N ALA A 527 -8.07 16.37 12.18
CA ALA A 527 -8.70 15.41 13.10
C ALA A 527 -7.85 14.17 13.36
N VAL A 528 -6.91 13.82 12.47
CA VAL A 528 -6.17 12.53 12.49
C VAL A 528 -4.67 12.71 12.27
N ALA A 529 -3.90 11.77 12.84
CA ALA A 529 -2.46 11.64 12.63
C ALA A 529 -2.10 10.59 11.54
N ILE A 530 -3.07 9.82 11.05
CA ILE A 530 -2.87 8.84 9.97
C ILE A 530 -2.86 9.51 8.59
N PRO A 531 -2.30 8.85 7.54
CA PRO A 531 -2.30 9.37 6.18
C PRO A 531 -3.70 9.62 5.63
N VAL A 532 -3.84 10.67 4.79
CA VAL A 532 -5.08 11.01 4.08
C VAL A 532 -4.84 11.05 2.58
N ILE A 533 -5.64 10.29 1.83
CA ILE A 533 -5.70 10.28 0.38
C ILE A 533 -6.79 11.25 -0.06
N ALA A 534 -6.44 12.29 -0.82
CA ALA A 534 -7.40 13.17 -1.45
C ALA A 534 -8.01 12.48 -2.68
N SER A 535 -9.33 12.47 -2.77
CA SER A 535 -10.08 11.87 -3.87
C SER A 535 -11.22 12.78 -4.34
N SER A 536 -11.71 12.53 -5.53
CA SER A 536 -12.76 13.28 -6.24
C SER A 536 -12.33 14.65 -6.78
N GLY A 537 -12.68 14.93 -8.03
CA GLY A 537 -12.50 16.23 -8.68
C GLY A 537 -11.25 16.38 -9.55
N ALA A 538 -10.34 15.40 -9.60
CA ALA A 538 -9.16 15.45 -10.45
C ALA A 538 -9.52 15.49 -11.94
N GLY A 539 -9.05 16.50 -12.68
CA GLY A 539 -9.29 16.66 -14.11
C GLY A 539 -8.05 16.94 -14.94
N ASN A 540 -6.94 17.33 -14.31
CA ASN A 540 -5.66 17.59 -14.96
C ASN A 540 -4.50 17.52 -13.96
N PRO A 541 -3.22 17.47 -14.40
CA PRO A 541 -2.05 17.40 -13.53
C PRO A 541 -1.93 18.54 -12.51
N GLY A 542 -2.35 19.77 -12.87
CA GLY A 542 -2.31 20.93 -11.98
C GLY A 542 -3.16 20.76 -10.73
N HIS A 543 -4.27 20.01 -10.79
CA HIS A 543 -5.10 19.74 -9.62
C HIS A 543 -4.37 18.92 -8.55
N PHE A 544 -3.45 18.02 -8.95
CA PHE A 544 -2.60 17.27 -8.01
C PHE A 544 -1.56 18.19 -7.36
N GLU A 545 -0.93 19.08 -8.16
CA GLU A 545 -0.03 20.10 -7.63
C GLU A 545 -0.74 20.99 -6.60
N ASP A 546 -1.92 21.50 -6.97
CA ASP A 546 -2.71 22.36 -6.10
C ASP A 546 -3.10 21.67 -4.77
N ALA A 547 -3.47 20.38 -4.82
CA ALA A 547 -3.77 19.61 -3.62
C ALA A 547 -2.55 19.51 -2.69
N PHE A 548 -1.40 19.10 -3.22
CA PHE A 548 -0.17 18.97 -2.43
C PHE A 548 0.40 20.31 -1.94
N LYS A 549 0.12 21.41 -2.65
CA LYS A 549 0.56 22.76 -2.30
C LYS A 549 -0.31 23.41 -1.20
N ASN A 550 -1.62 23.19 -1.27
CA ASN A 550 -2.59 23.87 -0.41
C ASN A 550 -3.09 23.01 0.74
N THR A 551 -2.68 21.74 0.80
CA THR A 551 -3.07 20.82 1.87
C THR A 551 -1.88 19.98 2.33
N SER A 552 -2.07 19.26 3.44
CA SER A 552 -1.11 18.27 3.94
C SER A 552 -1.52 16.83 3.60
N CYS A 553 -2.26 16.60 2.50
CA CYS A 553 -2.60 15.24 2.08
C CYS A 553 -1.34 14.45 1.69
N ASP A 554 -1.38 13.14 1.92
CA ASP A 554 -0.25 12.24 1.74
C ASP A 554 -0.24 11.58 0.35
N ALA A 555 -1.42 11.52 -0.27
CA ALA A 555 -1.62 10.99 -1.62
C ALA A 555 -2.79 11.67 -2.32
N CYS A 556 -2.79 11.59 -3.65
CA CYS A 556 -3.92 11.99 -4.47
C CYS A 556 -4.36 10.84 -5.38
N LEU A 557 -5.66 10.62 -5.45
CA LEU A 557 -6.27 9.59 -6.27
C LEU A 557 -6.95 10.21 -7.48
N GLY A 558 -6.72 9.59 -8.65
CA GLY A 558 -7.39 9.96 -9.91
C GLY A 558 -8.02 8.72 -10.57
N ALA A 559 -9.15 8.93 -11.24
CA ALA A 559 -9.86 7.90 -11.99
C ALA A 559 -10.24 8.37 -13.40
N GLY A 560 -11.24 9.22 -13.52
CA GLY A 560 -11.86 9.61 -14.79
C GLY A 560 -10.90 10.13 -15.86
N MET A 561 -9.94 10.99 -15.48
CA MET A 561 -8.97 11.56 -16.43
C MET A 561 -8.03 10.48 -17.00
N PHE A 562 -7.67 9.47 -16.19
CA PHE A 562 -6.86 8.34 -16.62
C PHE A 562 -7.67 7.40 -17.52
N HIS A 563 -8.91 7.09 -17.17
CA HIS A 563 -9.80 6.23 -17.95
C HIS A 563 -10.13 6.81 -19.34
N ARG A 564 -10.25 8.14 -19.44
CA ARG A 564 -10.49 8.81 -20.71
C ARG A 564 -9.22 9.05 -21.54
N ASN A 565 -8.06 8.62 -21.03
CA ASN A 565 -6.75 8.87 -21.61
C ASN A 565 -6.49 10.37 -21.90
N GLU A 566 -7.08 11.26 -21.10
CA GLU A 566 -6.82 12.71 -21.17
C GLU A 566 -5.43 13.03 -20.65
N TYR A 567 -5.01 12.31 -19.60
CA TYR A 567 -3.67 12.36 -19.02
C TYR A 567 -3.27 10.97 -18.52
N THR A 568 -1.98 10.71 -18.52
CA THR A 568 -1.37 9.51 -17.94
C THR A 568 -0.88 9.78 -16.53
N VAL A 569 -0.69 8.73 -15.74
CA VAL A 569 -0.06 8.84 -14.41
C VAL A 569 1.35 9.44 -14.52
N LYS A 570 2.07 9.08 -15.57
CA LYS A 570 3.41 9.60 -15.87
C LYS A 570 3.41 11.12 -16.06
N GLU A 571 2.48 11.65 -16.85
CA GLU A 571 2.37 13.10 -17.09
C GLU A 571 2.06 13.87 -15.80
N VAL A 572 1.22 13.32 -14.90
CA VAL A 572 0.97 13.90 -13.57
C VAL A 572 2.27 13.97 -12.78
N LYS A 573 3.04 12.89 -12.73
CA LYS A 573 4.31 12.84 -11.98
C LYS A 573 5.38 13.76 -12.56
N GLU A 574 5.50 13.82 -13.89
CA GLU A 574 6.40 14.77 -14.56
C GLU A 574 6.03 16.24 -14.26
N HIS A 575 4.73 16.53 -14.17
CA HIS A 575 4.25 17.85 -13.76
C HIS A 575 4.63 18.17 -12.32
N LEU A 576 4.43 17.23 -11.39
CA LEU A 576 4.79 17.38 -9.98
C LEU A 576 6.31 17.59 -9.78
N LEU A 577 7.15 16.88 -10.53
CA LEU A 577 8.61 17.09 -10.49
C LEU A 577 8.99 18.51 -10.95
N LYS A 578 8.36 19.03 -12.01
CA LYS A 578 8.56 20.42 -12.48
C LYS A 578 8.12 21.45 -11.43
N ALA A 579 7.15 21.09 -10.60
CA ALA A 579 6.68 21.90 -9.48
C ALA A 579 7.47 21.65 -8.16
N ASN A 580 8.62 20.97 -8.23
CA ASN A 580 9.50 20.62 -7.11
C ASN A 580 8.89 19.71 -6.05
N PHE A 581 7.89 18.90 -6.42
CA PHE A 581 7.41 17.81 -5.55
C PHE A 581 8.19 16.53 -5.82
N LYS A 582 8.39 15.73 -4.79
CA LYS A 582 8.99 14.41 -4.92
C LYS A 582 7.98 13.45 -5.55
N ALA A 583 8.34 12.81 -6.64
CA ALA A 583 7.56 11.78 -7.30
C ALA A 583 8.46 10.59 -7.67
N ARG A 584 7.92 9.37 -7.63
CA ARG A 584 8.65 8.17 -8.04
C ARG A 584 8.57 8.05 -9.58
N MET A 585 9.72 7.96 -10.25
CA MET A 585 9.83 7.81 -11.71
C MET A 585 10.53 6.52 -12.14
N ASP A 586 10.92 5.68 -11.19
CA ASP A 586 11.67 4.43 -11.39
C ASP A 586 10.72 3.21 -11.47
N TYR A 587 9.95 3.11 -12.54
CA TYR A 587 8.95 2.06 -12.78
C TYR A 587 9.15 1.34 -14.12
#